data_2bdec922cc6efa0f3b615996a71cb159
#
_entry.id   2bdec922cc6efa0f3b615996a71cb159
#
_cell.length_a   1.000
_cell.length_b   1.000
_cell.length_c   1.000
_cell.angle_alpha   90.00
_cell.angle_beta   90.00
_cell.angle_gamma   90.00
#
_symmetry.space_group_name_H-M   'P 1'
#
loop_
_entity.id
_entity.type
_entity.pdbx_description
1 polymer ?
#
loop_
_entity_poly.entity_id
_entity_poly.type
_entity_poly.pdbx_seq_one_letter_code
_entity_poly.pdbx_strand_id
1 'polypeptide(L)'
;MGRELDDVDRSILYLLQRDARNTTAQEIADTAGVSASTVRNRIERLESDGIIRGYHPEINYEAANLPLQLTFVVTAPPKELQHYSEQIRGIQGIIDVREMLTGRRNLFVDVVGTSTSDITRITDSIHDLGDRS
;
A
#
# COMPACT_ATOMS: atom_id res chain seq x y z
N MET A 1 15.90 10.71 -1.42
CA MET A 1 15.76 11.11 -2.78
C MET A 1 16.24 10.06 -3.77
N GLY A 2 15.39 9.63 -4.63
CA GLY A 2 15.74 8.61 -5.60
C GLY A 2 16.59 9.12 -6.75
N ARG A 3 17.21 8.23 -7.46
CA ARG A 3 17.86 8.53 -8.71
C ARG A 3 16.82 8.76 -9.81
N GLU A 4 17.26 9.36 -10.88
CA GLU A 4 16.40 9.51 -12.03
C GLU A 4 16.14 8.14 -12.68
N LEU A 5 14.89 7.89 -13.04
CA LEU A 5 14.48 6.64 -13.65
C LEU A 5 14.74 6.64 -15.15
N ASP A 6 15.25 5.53 -15.67
CA ASP A 6 15.45 5.36 -17.09
C ASP A 6 14.31 4.52 -17.71
N ASP A 7 14.42 4.24 -19.00
CA ASP A 7 13.38 3.51 -19.72
C ASP A 7 13.23 2.07 -19.23
N VAL A 8 14.30 1.45 -18.78
CA VAL A 8 14.27 0.10 -18.22
C VAL A 8 13.45 0.10 -16.93
N ASP A 9 13.73 1.06 -16.04
CA ASP A 9 12.97 1.21 -14.79
C ASP A 9 11.49 1.44 -15.06
N ARG A 10 11.16 2.28 -16.01
CA ARG A 10 9.77 2.56 -16.36
C ARG A 10 9.06 1.34 -16.92
N SER A 11 9.74 0.54 -17.74
CA SER A 11 9.18 -0.71 -18.26
C SER A 11 8.88 -1.69 -17.13
N ILE A 12 9.80 -1.80 -16.16
CA ILE A 12 9.62 -2.67 -14.99
C ILE A 12 8.37 -2.23 -14.21
N LEU A 13 8.27 -0.96 -13.90
CA LEU A 13 7.15 -0.43 -13.12
C LEU A 13 5.82 -0.61 -13.84
N TYR A 14 5.81 -0.36 -15.15
CA TYR A 14 4.60 -0.52 -15.94
C TYR A 14 4.09 -1.96 -15.95
N LEU A 15 4.98 -2.91 -16.20
CA LEU A 15 4.61 -4.32 -16.28
C LEU A 15 4.24 -4.91 -14.92
N LEU A 16 4.98 -4.57 -13.89
CA LEU A 16 4.67 -5.03 -12.53
C LEU A 16 3.36 -4.42 -12.01
N GLN A 17 3.09 -3.17 -12.35
CA GLN A 17 1.84 -2.54 -11.94
C GLN A 17 0.63 -3.25 -12.54
N ARG A 18 0.77 -3.79 -13.75
CA ARG A 18 -0.32 -4.52 -14.42
C ARG A 18 -0.54 -5.89 -13.79
N ASP A 19 0.53 -6.63 -13.53
CA ASP A 19 0.42 -7.98 -12.98
C ASP A 19 1.74 -8.37 -12.32
N ALA A 20 1.89 -8.02 -11.06
CA ALA A 20 3.12 -8.28 -10.34
C ALA A 20 3.35 -9.77 -10.07
N ARG A 21 2.28 -10.54 -9.94
CA ARG A 21 2.40 -11.95 -9.58
C ARG A 21 2.89 -12.82 -10.74
N ASN A 22 2.34 -12.59 -11.93
CA ASN A 22 2.59 -13.49 -13.08
C ASN A 22 3.66 -12.96 -14.02
N THR A 23 4.03 -11.69 -13.93
CA THR A 23 5.07 -11.12 -14.78
C THR A 23 6.44 -11.58 -14.30
N THR A 24 7.18 -12.25 -15.18
CA THR A 24 8.51 -12.76 -14.84
C THR A 24 9.59 -11.75 -15.22
N ALA A 25 10.76 -11.89 -14.59
CA ALA A 25 11.91 -11.07 -14.96
C ALA A 25 12.29 -11.25 -16.43
N GLN A 26 12.11 -12.45 -16.97
CA GLN A 26 12.41 -12.72 -18.38
C GLN A 26 11.46 -11.98 -19.32
N GLU A 27 10.17 -11.94 -18.99
CA GLU A 27 9.18 -11.19 -19.80
C GLU A 27 9.52 -9.70 -19.80
N ILE A 28 9.89 -9.16 -18.66
CA ILE A 28 10.30 -7.75 -18.56
C ILE A 28 11.57 -7.52 -19.38
N ALA A 29 12.55 -8.42 -19.26
CA ALA A 29 13.81 -8.33 -20.00
C ALA A 29 13.57 -8.30 -21.50
N ASP A 30 12.69 -9.17 -22.00
CA ASP A 30 12.36 -9.24 -23.41
C ASP A 30 11.74 -7.94 -23.92
N THR A 31 10.87 -7.34 -23.11
CA THR A 31 10.23 -6.06 -23.44
C THR A 31 11.22 -4.90 -23.40
N ALA A 32 12.07 -4.88 -22.39
CA ALA A 32 13.00 -3.75 -22.16
C ALA A 32 14.31 -3.85 -22.93
N GLY A 33 14.58 -5.01 -23.54
CA GLY A 33 15.81 -5.21 -24.31
C GLY A 33 17.07 -5.38 -23.45
N VAL A 34 16.92 -5.96 -22.28
CA VAL A 34 18.04 -6.20 -21.35
C VAL A 34 17.99 -7.65 -20.87
N SER A 35 18.97 -8.07 -20.04
CA SER A 35 18.96 -9.41 -19.47
C SER A 35 18.04 -9.52 -18.27
N ALA A 36 17.59 -10.75 -17.97
CA ALA A 36 16.77 -11.00 -16.80
C ALA A 36 17.50 -10.64 -15.50
N SER A 37 18.80 -10.86 -15.42
CA SER A 37 19.56 -10.48 -14.23
C SER A 37 19.61 -8.96 -14.06
N THR A 38 19.68 -8.20 -15.14
CA THR A 38 19.59 -6.74 -15.09
C THR A 38 18.24 -6.33 -14.52
N VAL A 39 17.15 -6.97 -14.97
CA VAL A 39 15.81 -6.69 -14.46
C VAL A 39 15.74 -6.96 -12.95
N ARG A 40 16.22 -8.11 -12.50
CA ARG A 40 16.19 -8.44 -11.07
C ARG A 40 16.98 -7.43 -10.24
N ASN A 41 18.14 -7.03 -10.71
CA ASN A 41 18.95 -6.03 -10.01
C ASN A 41 18.25 -4.68 -9.94
N ARG A 42 17.59 -4.28 -11.02
CA ARG A 42 16.83 -3.03 -11.04
C ARG A 42 15.64 -3.08 -10.10
N ILE A 43 14.93 -4.20 -10.03
CA ILE A 43 13.82 -4.37 -9.09
C ILE A 43 14.30 -4.20 -7.65
N GLU A 44 15.42 -4.85 -7.30
CA GLU A 44 16.00 -4.69 -5.96
C GLU A 44 16.32 -3.24 -5.63
N ARG A 45 16.84 -2.50 -6.58
CA ARG A 45 17.15 -1.08 -6.40
C ARG A 45 15.92 -0.23 -6.27
N LEU A 46 14.88 -0.51 -7.07
CA LEU A 46 13.60 0.18 -6.96
C LEU A 46 12.93 -0.07 -5.61
N GLU A 47 13.07 -1.28 -5.08
CA GLU A 47 12.59 -1.61 -3.75
C GLU A 47 13.39 -0.89 -2.68
N SER A 48 14.72 -0.92 -2.77
CA SER A 48 15.59 -0.25 -1.81
C SER A 48 15.40 1.25 -1.77
N ASP A 49 15.14 1.85 -2.95
CA ASP A 49 14.92 3.29 -3.06
C ASP A 49 13.51 3.71 -2.63
N GLY A 50 12.66 2.76 -2.27
CA GLY A 50 11.30 3.04 -1.85
C GLY A 50 10.34 3.39 -2.97
N ILE A 51 10.74 3.18 -4.23
CA ILE A 51 9.89 3.43 -5.39
C ILE A 51 8.86 2.31 -5.51
N ILE A 52 9.28 1.06 -5.40
CA ILE A 52 8.36 -0.06 -5.22
C ILE A 52 8.17 -0.23 -3.72
N ARG A 53 6.98 0.08 -3.24
CA ARG A 53 6.68 0.06 -1.81
C ARG A 53 6.07 -1.25 -1.33
N GLY A 54 5.60 -2.08 -2.25
CA GLY A 54 5.00 -3.35 -1.90
C GLY A 54 4.30 -3.97 -3.09
N TYR A 55 3.75 -5.16 -2.86
CA TYR A 55 3.02 -5.93 -3.86
C TYR A 55 1.71 -6.38 -3.22
N HIS A 56 0.58 -6.01 -3.82
CA HIS A 56 -0.73 -6.24 -3.24
C HIS A 56 -1.68 -6.86 -4.25
N PRO A 57 -2.39 -7.92 -3.86
CA PRO A 57 -3.42 -8.47 -4.73
C PRO A 57 -4.68 -7.60 -4.67
N GLU A 58 -5.45 -7.63 -5.75
CA GLU A 58 -6.82 -7.15 -5.70
C GLU A 58 -7.69 -8.29 -5.21
N ILE A 59 -8.54 -8.02 -4.22
CA ILE A 59 -9.35 -9.04 -3.58
C ILE A 59 -10.83 -8.71 -3.72
N ASN A 60 -11.61 -9.71 -4.10
CA ASN A 60 -13.06 -9.62 -4.04
C ASN A 60 -13.47 -9.98 -2.60
N TYR A 61 -13.67 -8.96 -1.76
CA TYR A 61 -13.95 -9.15 -0.34
C TYR A 61 -15.29 -9.82 -0.09
N GLU A 62 -16.26 -9.58 -0.95
CA GLU A 62 -17.54 -10.24 -0.85
C GLU A 62 -17.41 -11.75 -1.06
N ALA A 63 -16.68 -12.16 -2.09
CA ALA A 63 -16.42 -13.57 -2.36
C ALA A 63 -15.58 -14.22 -1.27
N ALA A 64 -14.76 -13.44 -0.56
CA ALA A 64 -13.93 -13.92 0.54
C ALA A 64 -14.66 -13.94 1.89
N ASN A 65 -15.96 -13.68 1.90
CA ASN A 65 -16.78 -13.57 3.12
C ASN A 65 -16.35 -12.42 4.03
N LEU A 66 -15.88 -11.33 3.43
CA LEU A 66 -15.55 -10.08 4.12
C LEU A 66 -16.36 -8.95 3.46
N PRO A 67 -17.70 -9.00 3.56
CA PRO A 67 -18.56 -8.13 2.73
C PRO A 67 -18.59 -6.67 3.15
N LEU A 68 -18.15 -6.34 4.37
CA LEU A 68 -18.13 -4.95 4.80
C LEU A 68 -16.75 -4.34 4.50
N GLN A 69 -16.76 -3.40 3.58
CA GLN A 69 -15.57 -2.65 3.21
C GLN A 69 -15.86 -1.16 3.33
N LEU A 70 -15.10 -0.49 4.18
CA LEU A 70 -15.30 0.93 4.47
C LEU A 70 -13.99 1.67 4.39
N THR A 71 -14.08 2.97 4.13
CA THR A 71 -12.93 3.87 4.22
C THR A 71 -13.21 4.89 5.30
N PHE A 72 -12.36 4.95 6.31
CA PHE A 72 -12.40 5.98 7.33
C PHE A 72 -11.44 7.10 6.97
N VAL A 73 -11.82 8.32 7.33
CA VAL A 73 -10.93 9.48 7.19
C VAL A 73 -10.54 9.92 8.59
N VAL A 74 -9.25 9.89 8.86
CA VAL A 74 -8.70 10.24 10.17
C VAL A 74 -7.85 11.49 10.03
N THR A 75 -8.06 12.44 10.93
CA THR A 75 -7.25 13.65 10.98
C THR A 75 -6.23 13.52 12.11
N ALA A 76 -4.97 13.74 11.79
CA ALA A 76 -3.89 13.70 12.75
C ALA A 76 -2.98 14.91 12.56
N PRO A 77 -2.29 15.37 13.64
CA PRO A 77 -1.31 16.44 13.48
C PRO A 77 -0.23 16.04 12.48
N PRO A 78 0.20 16.95 11.60
CA PRO A 78 1.21 16.59 10.58
C PRO A 78 2.48 15.98 11.14
N LYS A 79 2.91 16.39 12.31
CA LYS A 79 4.12 15.85 12.92
C LYS A 79 3.98 14.42 13.41
N GLU A 80 2.75 13.98 13.66
CA GLU A 80 2.47 12.65 14.19
C GLU A 80 1.84 11.73 13.15
N LEU A 81 1.69 12.20 11.92
CA LEU A 81 0.99 11.48 10.86
C LEU A 81 1.57 10.08 10.64
N GLN A 82 2.88 9.98 10.50
CA GLN A 82 3.55 8.71 10.27
C GLN A 82 3.40 7.77 11.46
N HIS A 83 3.48 8.30 12.67
CA HIS A 83 3.34 7.53 13.89
C HIS A 83 1.94 6.90 13.98
N TYR A 84 0.89 7.68 13.75
CA TYR A 84 -0.47 7.16 13.75
C TYR A 84 -0.70 6.17 12.61
N SER A 85 -0.16 6.46 11.44
CA SER A 85 -0.27 5.56 10.28
C SER A 85 0.28 4.17 10.62
N GLU A 86 1.46 4.11 11.24
CA GLU A 86 2.08 2.85 11.61
C GLU A 86 1.26 2.11 12.67
N GLN A 87 0.74 2.82 13.66
CA GLN A 87 -0.08 2.21 14.70
C GLN A 87 -1.39 1.68 14.16
N ILE A 88 -2.04 2.42 13.26
CA ILE A 88 -3.29 2.00 12.64
C ILE A 88 -3.07 0.73 11.81
N ARG A 89 -1.96 0.63 11.08
CA ARG A 89 -1.65 -0.55 10.28
C ARG A 89 -1.57 -1.82 11.10
N GLY A 90 -1.27 -1.72 12.39
CA GLY A 90 -1.23 -2.86 13.29
C GLY A 90 -2.59 -3.35 13.77
N ILE A 91 -3.67 -2.64 13.48
CA ILE A 91 -5.01 -3.02 13.91
C ILE A 91 -5.56 -4.10 12.96
N GLN A 92 -6.07 -5.18 13.53
CA GLN A 92 -6.65 -6.25 12.72
C GLN A 92 -7.88 -5.76 11.96
N GLY A 93 -7.94 -6.04 10.68
CA GLY A 93 -9.02 -5.61 9.79
C GLY A 93 -8.66 -4.41 8.92
N ILE A 94 -7.54 -3.77 9.18
CA ILE A 94 -7.03 -2.68 8.34
C ILE A 94 -6.32 -3.27 7.13
N ILE A 95 -6.72 -2.87 5.93
CA ILE A 95 -6.12 -3.36 4.69
C ILE A 95 -5.18 -2.35 4.06
N ASP A 96 -5.40 -1.07 4.27
CA ASP A 96 -4.52 -0.05 3.73
C ASP A 96 -4.67 1.25 4.50
N VAL A 97 -3.59 2.00 4.59
CA VAL A 97 -3.58 3.34 5.17
C VAL A 97 -2.83 4.24 4.21
N ARG A 98 -3.49 5.28 3.72
CA ARG A 98 -2.89 6.24 2.80
C ARG A 98 -2.77 7.60 3.47
N GLU A 99 -1.62 8.19 3.35
CA GLU A 99 -1.36 9.51 3.88
C GLU A 99 -1.64 10.57 2.81
N MET A 100 -2.36 11.59 3.20
CA MET A 100 -2.64 12.74 2.33
C MET A 100 -1.96 13.95 2.93
N LEU A 101 -1.10 14.58 2.17
CA LEU A 101 -0.30 15.71 2.65
C LEU A 101 -0.97 17.06 2.47
N THR A 102 -2.15 17.09 1.87
CA THR A 102 -2.89 18.32 1.61
C THR A 102 -4.27 18.26 2.24
N GLY A 103 -4.81 19.40 2.63
CA GLY A 103 -6.13 19.50 3.22
C GLY A 103 -6.14 19.17 4.71
N ARG A 104 -7.33 19.05 5.27
CA ARG A 104 -7.52 18.77 6.70
C ARG A 104 -7.50 17.30 7.03
N ARG A 105 -7.81 16.47 6.04
CA ARG A 105 -7.95 15.03 6.24
C ARG A 105 -6.66 14.37 5.81
N ASN A 106 -6.01 13.72 6.75
CA ASN A 106 -4.63 13.31 6.58
C ASN A 106 -4.46 11.82 6.28
N LEU A 107 -5.35 10.99 6.80
CA LEU A 107 -5.26 9.54 6.62
C LEU A 107 -6.55 8.98 6.08
N PHE A 108 -6.45 8.18 5.03
CA PHE A 108 -7.54 7.35 4.54
C PHE A 108 -7.25 5.92 4.94
N VAL A 109 -8.14 5.33 5.72
CA VAL A 109 -7.95 4.00 6.30
C VAL A 109 -9.01 3.07 5.72
N ASP A 110 -8.57 2.10 4.93
CA ASP A 110 -9.45 1.10 4.34
C ASP A 110 -9.55 -0.10 5.27
N VAL A 111 -10.77 -0.50 5.58
CA VAL A 111 -11.02 -1.59 6.51
C VAL A 111 -11.98 -2.61 5.90
N VAL A 112 -11.87 -3.86 6.34
CA VAL A 112 -12.79 -4.92 5.99
C VAL A 112 -13.25 -5.62 7.27
N GLY A 113 -14.47 -6.15 7.22
CA GLY A 113 -15.03 -6.91 8.33
C GLY A 113 -16.16 -7.80 7.85
N THR A 114 -16.59 -8.71 8.72
CA THR A 114 -17.70 -9.61 8.44
C THR A 114 -19.00 -9.13 9.06
N SER A 115 -18.92 -8.17 9.97
CA SER A 115 -20.09 -7.67 10.70
C SER A 115 -19.89 -6.23 11.13
N THR A 116 -20.97 -5.60 11.53
CA THR A 116 -20.96 -4.26 12.12
C THR A 116 -20.10 -4.22 13.38
N SER A 117 -20.08 -5.32 14.14
CA SER A 117 -19.26 -5.42 15.36
C SER A 117 -17.77 -5.29 15.06
N ASP A 118 -17.30 -5.89 13.95
CA ASP A 118 -15.90 -5.75 13.53
C ASP A 118 -15.56 -4.30 13.25
N ILE A 119 -16.44 -3.60 12.54
CA ILE A 119 -16.23 -2.20 12.19
C ILE A 119 -16.18 -1.33 13.44
N THR A 120 -17.08 -1.58 14.39
CA THR A 120 -17.12 -0.84 15.66
C THR A 120 -15.81 -1.06 16.44
N ARG A 121 -15.35 -2.29 16.51
CA ARG A 121 -14.08 -2.62 17.19
C ARG A 121 -12.91 -1.85 16.58
N ILE A 122 -12.85 -1.82 15.26
CA ILE A 122 -11.77 -1.13 14.55
C ILE A 122 -11.85 0.38 14.81
N THR A 123 -13.04 0.94 14.73
CA THR A 123 -13.27 2.37 14.97
C THR A 123 -12.85 2.75 16.40
N ASP A 124 -13.22 1.94 17.38
CA ASP A 124 -12.85 2.18 18.77
C ASP A 124 -11.33 2.10 18.95
N SER A 125 -10.67 1.15 18.30
CA SER A 125 -9.22 1.02 18.36
C SER A 125 -8.52 2.26 17.79
N ILE A 126 -9.05 2.83 16.72
CA ILE A 126 -8.49 4.05 16.12
C ILE A 126 -8.68 5.24 17.08
N HIS A 127 -9.86 5.38 17.67
CA HIS A 127 -10.12 6.44 18.64
C HIS A 127 -9.22 6.35 19.85
N ASP A 128 -8.95 5.14 20.35
CA ASP A 128 -8.07 4.94 21.49
C ASP A 128 -6.66 5.46 21.22
N LEU A 129 -6.18 5.35 20.00
CA LEU A 129 -4.87 5.90 19.64
C LEU A 129 -4.86 7.42 19.76
N GLY A 130 -5.92 8.08 19.34
CA GLY A 130 -6.04 9.54 19.45
C GLY A 130 -6.10 10.02 20.88
N ASP A 131 -6.76 9.28 21.75
CA ASP A 131 -6.94 9.64 23.15
C ASP A 131 -5.65 9.55 23.97
N ARG A 132 -4.63 8.90 23.45
CA ARG A 132 -3.35 8.72 24.14
C ARG A 132 -2.35 9.85 23.89
N SER A 133 -2.69 10.75 23.04
CA SER A 133 -1.78 11.83 22.68
C SER A 133 -1.66 12.90 23.74
#